data_2b4ccd336c934ea48725c94e54aff097
#
_entry.id   2b4ccd336c934ea48725c94e54aff097
#
_cell.length_a   1.000
_cell.length_b   1.000
_cell.length_c   1.000
_cell.angle_alpha   90.00
_cell.angle_beta   90.00
_cell.angle_gamma   90.00
#
_symmetry.space_group_name_H-M   'P 1'
#
loop_
_entity.id
_entity.type
_entity.pdbx_description
1 polymer ?
#
loop_
_entity_poly.entity_id
_entity_poly.type
_entity_poly.pdbx_seq_one_letter_code
_entity_poly.pdbx_strand_id
1 'polypeptide(L)'
;TGYIHSIDSFGSVDGPGVRFVTFLQGCHMRCRYCHNPDTWKLVNAAAASGQQIPENAGSGSAASSSVCNYKEMTPSTLIRQALRYKRYWGKEGGITVSGGEPLLQIDFMNELFRLAKENGVGTVLDTAGQPFTRENPFFSKLTDLMENTDLVMLDLKHIDPEKHRALTGHTN
;
A
#
# COMPACT_ATOMS: atom_id res chain seq x y z
N THR A 1 -6.73 6.88 9.41
CA THR A 1 -6.36 7.62 8.19
C THR A 1 -5.29 6.86 7.44
N GLY A 2 -5.40 6.80 6.12
CA GLY A 2 -4.38 6.28 5.21
C GLY A 2 -3.86 7.35 4.27
N TYR A 3 -2.67 7.15 3.79
CA TYR A 3 -1.97 8.05 2.86
C TYR A 3 -2.00 7.43 1.46
N ILE A 4 -2.82 8.01 0.60
CA ILE A 4 -3.11 7.51 -0.75
C ILE A 4 -2.28 8.29 -1.77
N HIS A 5 -1.41 7.61 -2.49
CA HIS A 5 -0.64 8.19 -3.59
C HIS A 5 -1.54 8.46 -4.80
N SER A 6 -2.21 7.43 -5.29
CA SER A 6 -3.09 7.52 -6.46
C SER A 6 -4.19 6.46 -6.44
N ILE A 7 -5.17 6.63 -7.32
CA ILE A 7 -6.29 5.72 -7.49
C ILE A 7 -6.50 5.48 -8.98
N ASP A 8 -6.66 4.21 -9.36
CA ASP A 8 -7.18 3.79 -10.66
C ASP A 8 -8.55 3.14 -10.48
N SER A 9 -9.56 3.69 -11.13
CA SER A 9 -10.95 3.23 -10.98
C SER A 9 -11.30 2.03 -11.85
N PHE A 10 -10.44 1.66 -12.80
CA PHE A 10 -10.68 0.63 -13.80
C PHE A 10 -9.47 -0.28 -14.04
N GLY A 11 -8.69 -0.60 -12.99
CA GLY A 11 -7.58 -1.54 -13.09
C GLY A 11 -8.04 -2.90 -13.63
N SER A 12 -7.31 -3.44 -14.59
CA SER A 12 -7.62 -4.70 -15.25
C SER A 12 -6.52 -5.77 -15.11
N VAL A 13 -5.41 -5.41 -14.48
CA VAL A 13 -4.23 -6.28 -14.28
C VAL A 13 -3.88 -6.50 -12.81
N ASP A 14 -4.63 -5.89 -11.91
CA ASP A 14 -4.36 -5.86 -10.47
C ASP A 14 -5.26 -6.84 -9.70
N GLY A 15 -5.52 -8.00 -10.28
CA GLY A 15 -6.38 -9.06 -9.75
C GLY A 15 -7.55 -9.40 -10.68
N PRO A 16 -8.44 -10.33 -10.27
CA PRO A 16 -9.55 -10.78 -11.11
C PRO A 16 -10.60 -9.70 -11.32
N GLY A 17 -11.15 -9.64 -12.53
CA GLY A 17 -12.19 -8.69 -12.92
C GLY A 17 -11.69 -7.25 -13.02
N VAL A 18 -12.63 -6.33 -13.10
CA VAL A 18 -12.32 -4.89 -13.05
C VAL A 18 -12.19 -4.46 -11.59
N ARG A 19 -11.17 -3.69 -11.28
CA ARG A 19 -10.83 -3.34 -9.90
C ARG A 19 -10.72 -1.84 -9.68
N PHE A 20 -11.12 -1.42 -8.50
CA PHE A 20 -10.76 -0.10 -7.99
C PHE A 20 -9.43 -0.24 -7.25
N VAL A 21 -8.36 0.20 -7.89
CA VAL A 21 -7.00 0.06 -7.38
C VAL A 21 -6.61 1.31 -6.59
N THR A 22 -6.11 1.10 -5.38
CA THR A 22 -5.60 2.18 -4.53
C THR A 22 -4.11 1.95 -4.29
N PHE A 23 -3.28 2.92 -4.69
CA PHE A 23 -1.84 2.90 -4.48
C PHE A 23 -1.51 3.70 -3.23
N LEU A 24 -0.99 3.02 -2.20
CA LEU A 24 -0.62 3.67 -0.94
C LEU A 24 0.77 4.31 -1.02
N GLN A 25 0.94 5.37 -0.24
CA GLN A 25 2.22 6.04 -0.07
C GLN A 25 3.08 5.33 0.97
N GLY A 26 4.38 5.23 0.72
CA GLY A 26 5.39 4.68 1.61
C GLY A 26 5.88 3.29 1.19
N CYS A 27 7.20 3.16 1.04
CA CYS A 27 7.87 1.88 0.80
C CYS A 27 9.30 1.94 1.36
N HIS A 28 9.74 0.91 2.06
CA HIS A 28 11.13 0.81 2.51
C HIS A 28 12.06 0.33 1.39
N MET A 29 11.52 -0.45 0.45
CA MET A 29 12.33 -1.02 -0.64
C MET A 29 12.73 0.05 -1.67
N ARG A 30 13.83 -0.22 -2.37
CA ARG A 30 14.38 0.63 -3.44
C ARG A 30 14.62 -0.22 -4.69
N CYS A 31 13.55 -0.90 -5.13
CA CYS A 31 13.61 -1.82 -6.26
C CYS A 31 14.11 -1.10 -7.52
N ARG A 32 15.14 -1.64 -8.15
CA ARG A 32 15.78 -1.04 -9.34
C ARG A 32 14.85 -0.96 -10.55
N TYR A 33 13.76 -1.73 -10.54
CA TYR A 33 12.71 -1.75 -11.56
C TYR A 33 11.36 -1.26 -11.04
N CYS A 34 11.36 -0.41 -10.00
CA CYS A 34 10.13 0.13 -9.43
C CYS A 34 9.38 0.97 -10.46
N HIS A 35 8.10 0.68 -10.65
CA HIS A 35 7.23 1.45 -11.54
C HIS A 35 6.70 2.72 -10.87
N ASN A 36 6.67 2.77 -9.52
CA ASN A 36 6.11 3.87 -8.75
C ASN A 36 7.12 4.44 -7.73
N PRO A 37 8.31 4.94 -8.14
CA PRO A 37 9.32 5.43 -7.21
C PRO A 37 8.83 6.63 -6.37
N ASP A 38 7.81 7.34 -6.82
CA ASP A 38 7.21 8.46 -6.08
C ASP A 38 6.51 8.00 -4.78
N THR A 39 6.17 6.70 -4.68
CA THR A 39 5.61 6.11 -3.46
C THR A 39 6.65 5.78 -2.40
N TRP A 40 7.94 5.92 -2.66
CA TRP A 40 9.00 5.51 -1.73
C TRP A 40 9.04 6.32 -0.44
N LYS A 41 8.66 7.60 -0.50
CA LYS A 41 8.74 8.47 0.66
C LYS A 41 7.80 7.99 1.76
N LEU A 42 8.37 7.67 2.92
CA LEU A 42 7.61 7.28 4.09
C LEU A 42 6.84 8.48 4.62
N VAL A 43 5.61 8.24 5.05
CA VAL A 43 4.80 9.23 5.74
C VAL A 43 4.85 8.93 7.22
N ASN A 44 5.49 9.79 7.99
CA ASN A 44 5.50 9.68 9.45
C ASN A 44 4.26 10.36 10.00
N ALA A 45 3.58 9.72 10.95
CA ALA A 45 2.42 10.31 11.65
C ALA A 45 2.74 11.68 12.30
N ALA A 46 4.02 11.93 12.63
CA ALA A 46 4.48 13.23 13.14
C ALA A 46 4.50 14.34 12.06
N ALA A 47 4.64 14.00 10.78
CA ALA A 47 4.61 14.98 9.69
C ALA A 47 3.19 15.44 9.37
N ALA A 48 2.19 14.62 9.64
CA ALA A 48 0.77 14.95 9.48
C ALA A 48 0.29 16.01 10.47
N SER A 49 1.02 16.25 11.56
CA SER A 49 0.70 17.28 12.58
C SER A 49 1.35 18.64 12.32
N GLY A 50 1.93 18.87 11.13
CA GLY A 50 2.51 20.18 10.76
C GLY A 50 3.83 20.53 11.47
N GLN A 51 4.46 19.59 12.19
CA GLN A 51 5.77 19.79 12.79
C GLN A 51 6.87 19.59 11.74
N GLN A 52 7.59 20.64 11.43
CA GLN A 52 8.78 20.60 10.60
C GLN A 52 9.83 19.69 11.25
N ILE A 53 10.26 18.65 10.53
CA ILE A 53 11.39 17.80 10.95
C ILE A 53 12.67 18.62 10.73
N PRO A 54 13.57 18.74 11.74
CA PRO A 54 14.84 19.45 11.55
C PRO A 54 15.69 18.77 10.48
N GLU A 55 16.14 19.56 9.51
CA GLU A 55 17.09 19.17 8.46
C GLU A 55 18.48 18.93 9.05
N ASN A 56 18.74 17.78 9.64
CA ASN A 56 20.10 17.36 9.94
C ASN A 56 20.25 15.85 9.88
N ALA A 57 20.38 15.32 8.67
CA ALA A 57 21.04 14.04 8.43
C ALA A 57 21.59 13.99 6.99
N GLY A 58 22.89 14.31 6.83
CA GLY A 58 23.73 13.79 5.75
C GLY A 58 23.72 14.57 4.43
N SER A 59 24.75 15.35 4.24
CA SER A 59 25.15 16.00 2.97
C SER A 59 25.24 15.02 1.80
N GLY A 60 24.53 15.31 0.71
CA GLY A 60 24.71 14.65 -0.58
C GLY A 60 23.71 15.12 -1.62
N SER A 61 24.13 16.09 -2.48
CA SER A 61 23.60 16.50 -3.78
C SER A 61 22.11 16.83 -3.91
N ALA A 62 21.86 18.09 -4.25
CA ALA A 62 20.69 18.69 -4.92
C ALA A 62 19.39 17.86 -4.91
N ALA A 63 18.66 17.90 -3.80
CA ALA A 63 17.29 17.43 -3.74
C ALA A 63 16.38 18.55 -4.27
N SER A 64 15.87 18.35 -5.48
CA SER A 64 14.60 18.94 -5.90
C SER A 64 13.59 18.66 -4.76
N SER A 65 12.99 19.71 -4.22
CA SER A 65 11.90 19.61 -3.24
C SER A 65 10.69 18.96 -3.91
N SER A 66 10.68 17.62 -4.00
CA SER A 66 9.52 16.87 -4.47
C SER A 66 8.44 16.96 -3.41
N VAL A 67 7.47 17.84 -3.65
CA VAL A 67 6.21 17.88 -2.90
C VAL A 67 5.61 16.48 -3.00
N CYS A 68 5.51 15.75 -1.89
CA CYS A 68 4.82 14.47 -1.88
C CYS A 68 3.35 14.69 -2.13
N ASN A 69 2.89 14.32 -3.32
CA ASN A 69 1.48 14.37 -3.71
C ASN A 69 0.75 13.12 -3.22
N TYR A 70 0.48 13.03 -1.93
CA TYR A 70 -0.48 12.05 -1.41
C TYR A 70 -1.71 12.76 -0.84
N LYS A 71 -2.81 12.02 -0.76
CA LYS A 71 -4.04 12.46 -0.10
C LYS A 71 -4.26 11.65 1.17
N GLU A 72 -4.61 12.33 2.26
CA GLU A 72 -5.09 11.66 3.45
C GLU A 72 -6.56 11.31 3.29
N MET A 73 -6.90 10.05 3.53
CA MET A 73 -8.27 9.56 3.45
C MET A 73 -8.58 8.61 4.60
N THR A 74 -9.81 8.66 5.10
CA THR A 74 -10.31 7.62 5.99
C THR A 74 -10.74 6.39 5.20
N PRO A 75 -10.70 5.17 5.79
CA PRO A 75 -11.20 3.96 5.13
C PRO A 75 -12.64 4.10 4.65
N SER A 76 -13.50 4.73 5.46
CA SER A 76 -14.91 4.98 5.10
C SER A 76 -15.08 5.95 3.92
N THR A 77 -14.19 6.91 3.77
CA THR A 77 -14.21 7.80 2.61
C THR A 77 -13.76 7.07 1.36
N LEU A 78 -12.70 6.27 1.45
CA LEU A 78 -12.17 5.51 0.32
C LEU A 78 -13.15 4.45 -0.16
N ILE A 79 -13.74 3.65 0.74
CA ILE A 79 -14.71 2.63 0.34
C ILE A 79 -15.97 3.26 -0.30
N ARG A 80 -16.46 4.36 0.23
CA ARG A 80 -17.58 5.11 -0.37
C ARG A 80 -17.25 5.60 -1.78
N GLN A 81 -16.02 6.05 -2.02
CA GLN A 81 -15.57 6.41 -3.37
C GLN A 81 -15.53 5.19 -4.29
N ALA A 82 -14.96 4.08 -3.85
CA ALA A 82 -14.88 2.84 -4.60
C ALA A 82 -16.27 2.29 -4.98
N LEU A 83 -17.23 2.31 -4.05
CA LEU A 83 -18.59 1.80 -4.27
C LEU A 83 -19.34 2.51 -5.41
N ARG A 84 -18.92 3.72 -5.81
CA ARG A 84 -19.49 4.41 -6.99
C ARG A 84 -19.23 3.65 -8.30
N TYR A 85 -18.20 2.80 -8.30
CA TYR A 85 -17.78 1.98 -9.44
C TYR A 85 -18.25 0.53 -9.35
N LYS A 86 -18.94 0.12 -8.27
CA LYS A 86 -19.35 -1.27 -8.00
C LYS A 86 -20.09 -1.93 -9.16
N ARG A 87 -20.88 -1.16 -9.92
CA ARG A 87 -21.63 -1.65 -11.09
C ARG A 87 -20.74 -2.15 -12.24
N TYR A 88 -19.46 -1.77 -12.28
CA TYR A 88 -18.52 -2.15 -13.32
C TYR A 88 -17.68 -3.38 -12.96
N TRP A 89 -17.72 -3.84 -11.69
CA TRP A 89 -16.84 -4.91 -11.20
C TRP A 89 -17.30 -6.31 -11.60
N GLY A 90 -18.56 -6.48 -12.05
CA GLY A 90 -19.13 -7.80 -12.33
C GLY A 90 -19.13 -8.68 -11.09
N LYS A 91 -18.87 -9.98 -11.29
CA LYS A 91 -18.87 -10.98 -10.20
C LYS A 91 -17.53 -11.09 -9.48
N GLU A 92 -16.43 -10.82 -10.16
CA GLU A 92 -15.06 -11.10 -9.68
C GLU A 92 -14.30 -9.84 -9.28
N GLY A 93 -14.77 -8.67 -9.71
CA GLY A 93 -14.12 -7.41 -9.40
C GLY A 93 -14.29 -6.96 -7.95
N GLY A 94 -13.67 -5.83 -7.62
CA GLY A 94 -13.71 -5.28 -6.27
C GLY A 94 -12.65 -4.22 -6.05
N ILE A 95 -12.02 -4.22 -4.88
CA ILE A 95 -10.91 -3.32 -4.58
C ILE A 95 -9.59 -4.08 -4.54
N THR A 96 -8.53 -3.41 -5.00
CA THR A 96 -7.14 -3.85 -4.83
C THR A 96 -6.37 -2.73 -4.13
N VAL A 97 -5.57 -3.09 -3.15
CA VAL A 97 -4.63 -2.16 -2.53
C VAL A 97 -3.21 -2.60 -2.82
N SER A 98 -2.48 -1.68 -3.42
CA SER A 98 -1.10 -1.80 -3.88
C SER A 98 -0.33 -0.50 -3.56
N GLY A 99 0.68 -0.14 -4.34
CA GLY A 99 1.36 1.16 -4.30
C GLY A 99 2.82 1.07 -3.93
N GLY A 100 3.21 1.67 -2.81
CA GLY A 100 4.50 1.41 -2.17
C GLY A 100 4.50 0.02 -1.53
N GLU A 101 4.30 -0.03 -0.22
CA GLU A 101 4.07 -1.29 0.51
C GLU A 101 2.84 -1.12 1.41
N PRO A 102 1.70 -1.76 1.07
CA PRO A 102 0.46 -1.59 1.83
C PRO A 102 0.55 -2.00 3.30
N LEU A 103 1.37 -3.01 3.62
CA LEU A 103 1.53 -3.49 4.99
C LEU A 103 2.16 -2.46 5.94
N LEU A 104 2.78 -1.39 5.42
CA LEU A 104 3.23 -0.26 6.24
C LEU A 104 2.05 0.54 6.82
N GLN A 105 0.86 0.41 6.23
CA GLN A 105 -0.37 1.05 6.69
C GLN A 105 -1.40 0.01 7.15
N ILE A 106 -0.97 -1.03 7.86
CA ILE A 106 -1.77 -2.21 8.20
C ILE A 106 -3.06 -1.87 8.97
N ASP A 107 -3.03 -0.87 9.85
CA ASP A 107 -4.23 -0.46 10.60
C ASP A 107 -5.30 0.16 9.67
N PHE A 108 -4.87 0.93 8.68
CA PHE A 108 -5.75 1.45 7.65
C PHE A 108 -6.31 0.32 6.77
N MET A 109 -5.46 -0.64 6.40
CA MET A 109 -5.84 -1.80 5.59
C MET A 109 -6.89 -2.67 6.27
N ASN A 110 -6.72 -2.95 7.56
CA ASN A 110 -7.67 -3.74 8.36
C ASN A 110 -9.07 -3.13 8.32
N GLU A 111 -9.16 -1.84 8.60
CA GLU A 111 -10.46 -1.17 8.59
C GLU A 111 -11.05 -1.06 7.18
N LEU A 112 -10.22 -0.79 6.16
CA LEU A 112 -10.68 -0.71 4.78
C LEU A 112 -11.24 -2.05 4.28
N PHE A 113 -10.53 -3.16 4.51
CA PHE A 113 -10.96 -4.49 4.05
C PHE A 113 -12.18 -4.98 4.82
N ARG A 114 -12.25 -4.73 6.13
CA ARG A 114 -13.45 -4.99 6.92
C ARG A 114 -14.67 -4.26 6.32
N LEU A 115 -14.56 -2.97 6.04
CA LEU A 115 -15.64 -2.20 5.40
C LEU A 115 -15.97 -2.70 3.99
N ALA A 116 -14.98 -3.15 3.22
CA ALA A 116 -15.20 -3.75 1.91
C ALA A 116 -16.06 -5.02 2.03
N LYS A 117 -15.70 -5.92 2.95
CA LYS A 117 -16.46 -7.16 3.20
C LYS A 117 -17.88 -6.89 3.66
N GLU A 118 -18.11 -5.93 4.55
CA GLU A 118 -19.45 -5.51 4.98
C GLU A 118 -20.32 -5.01 3.81
N ASN A 119 -19.70 -4.48 2.76
CA ASN A 119 -20.38 -4.03 1.54
C ASN A 119 -20.44 -5.10 0.43
N GLY A 120 -20.02 -6.33 0.71
CA GLY A 120 -20.00 -7.42 -0.27
C GLY A 120 -19.04 -7.13 -1.43
N VAL A 121 -17.85 -6.61 -1.12
CA VAL A 121 -16.80 -6.22 -2.09
C VAL A 121 -15.62 -7.16 -1.96
N GLY A 122 -15.17 -7.71 -3.09
CA GLY A 122 -13.96 -8.53 -3.17
C GLY A 122 -12.68 -7.71 -2.91
N THR A 123 -11.77 -8.27 -2.12
CA THR A 123 -10.55 -7.61 -1.63
C THR A 123 -9.29 -8.30 -2.14
N VAL A 124 -8.36 -7.54 -2.67
CA VAL A 124 -7.04 -8.01 -3.10
C VAL A 124 -5.95 -7.17 -2.44
N LEU A 125 -5.00 -7.86 -1.84
CA LEU A 125 -3.77 -7.27 -1.32
C LEU A 125 -2.63 -7.56 -2.28
N ASP A 126 -2.00 -6.53 -2.84
CA ASP A 126 -0.79 -6.62 -3.65
C ASP A 126 0.40 -6.12 -2.83
N THR A 127 1.31 -7.01 -2.45
CA THR A 127 2.38 -6.73 -1.49
C THR A 127 3.66 -7.50 -1.80
N ALA A 128 4.79 -6.92 -1.47
CA ALA A 128 6.07 -7.64 -1.45
C ALA A 128 6.32 -8.38 -0.12
N GLY A 129 5.39 -8.26 0.84
CA GLY A 129 5.49 -8.91 2.14
C GLY A 129 6.43 -8.22 3.14
N GLN A 130 7.03 -7.10 2.78
CA GLN A 130 7.84 -6.30 3.69
C GLN A 130 6.92 -5.28 4.40
N PRO A 131 6.82 -5.18 5.68
CA PRO A 131 7.71 -5.57 6.78
C PRO A 131 7.23 -6.81 7.58
N PHE A 132 7.03 -7.95 6.95
CA PHE A 132 6.55 -9.14 7.65
C PHE A 132 7.41 -9.48 8.88
N THR A 133 6.77 -9.74 10.01
CA THR A 133 7.36 -10.30 11.22
C THR A 133 6.32 -11.16 11.96
N ARG A 134 6.76 -12.16 12.68
CA ARG A 134 5.91 -12.97 13.57
C ARG A 134 5.73 -12.36 14.96
N GLU A 135 6.27 -11.18 15.17
CA GLU A 135 6.16 -10.48 16.44
C GLU A 135 4.86 -9.67 16.52
N ASN A 136 4.26 -9.61 17.70
CA ASN A 136 3.12 -8.75 17.96
C ASN A 136 3.59 -7.30 18.23
N PRO A 137 2.77 -6.29 17.85
CA PRO A 137 1.38 -6.43 17.40
C PRO A 137 1.20 -6.65 15.88
N PHE A 138 2.28 -6.68 15.08
CA PHE A 138 2.16 -6.78 13.62
C PHE A 138 1.49 -8.10 13.18
N PHE A 139 1.92 -9.23 13.76
CA PHE A 139 1.41 -10.55 13.36
C PHE A 139 -0.09 -10.69 13.63
N SER A 140 -0.57 -10.21 14.78
CA SER A 140 -2.01 -10.19 15.09
C SER A 140 -2.77 -9.35 14.05
N LYS A 141 -2.29 -8.14 13.75
CA LYS A 141 -2.93 -7.26 12.75
C LYS A 141 -2.92 -7.87 11.35
N LEU A 142 -1.86 -8.59 10.99
CA LEU A 142 -1.79 -9.29 9.71
C LEU A 142 -2.82 -10.44 9.66
N THR A 143 -2.99 -11.17 10.75
CA THR A 143 -4.01 -12.23 10.85
C THR A 143 -5.40 -11.64 10.62
N ASP A 144 -5.74 -10.55 11.32
CA ASP A 144 -7.03 -9.85 11.17
C ASP A 144 -7.23 -9.36 9.71
N LEU A 145 -6.16 -8.88 9.06
CA LEU A 145 -6.22 -8.47 7.65
C LEU A 145 -6.52 -9.64 6.73
N MET A 146 -5.87 -10.79 6.96
CA MET A 146 -6.07 -11.98 6.12
C MET A 146 -7.49 -12.52 6.20
N GLU A 147 -8.19 -12.40 7.33
CA GLU A 147 -9.60 -12.79 7.47
C GLU A 147 -10.53 -12.01 6.51
N ASN A 148 -10.13 -10.81 6.13
CA ASN A 148 -10.87 -9.93 5.23
C ASN A 148 -10.25 -9.81 3.83
N THR A 149 -9.26 -10.66 3.49
CA THR A 149 -8.56 -10.67 2.21
C THR A 149 -8.96 -11.88 1.38
N ASP A 150 -9.52 -11.66 0.19
CA ASP A 150 -9.91 -12.77 -0.71
C ASP A 150 -8.73 -13.29 -1.54
N LEU A 151 -7.79 -12.42 -1.88
CA LEU A 151 -6.62 -12.79 -2.68
C LEU A 151 -5.40 -11.97 -2.25
N VAL A 152 -4.27 -12.65 -2.13
CA VAL A 152 -2.96 -12.01 -1.97
C VAL A 152 -2.16 -12.19 -3.25
N MET A 153 -1.76 -11.10 -3.86
CA MET A 153 -0.76 -11.05 -4.92
C MET A 153 0.60 -10.79 -4.25
N LEU A 154 1.38 -11.85 -4.07
CA LEU A 154 2.67 -11.77 -3.41
C LEU A 154 3.79 -11.59 -4.43
N ASP A 155 4.44 -10.45 -4.41
CA ASP A 155 5.53 -10.10 -5.30
C ASP A 155 6.88 -10.58 -4.74
N LEU A 156 7.29 -11.78 -5.15
CA LEU A 156 8.58 -12.36 -4.79
C LEU A 156 9.70 -11.74 -5.64
N LYS A 157 10.36 -10.72 -5.12
CA LYS A 157 11.40 -9.96 -5.85
C LYS A 157 12.60 -10.82 -6.23
N HIS A 158 13.10 -11.67 -5.34
CA HIS A 158 14.09 -12.71 -5.63
C HIS A 158 14.17 -13.71 -4.46
N ILE A 159 14.37 -15.01 -4.76
CA ILE A 159 14.51 -16.05 -3.75
C ILE A 159 15.89 -16.07 -3.08
N ASP A 160 16.93 -15.69 -3.82
CA ASP A 160 18.30 -15.59 -3.30
C ASP A 160 18.48 -14.27 -2.52
N PRO A 161 18.90 -14.31 -1.23
CA PRO A 161 18.97 -13.12 -0.38
C PRO A 161 19.94 -12.04 -0.88
N GLU A 162 21.09 -12.42 -1.47
CA GLU A 162 22.07 -11.46 -1.98
C GLU A 162 21.52 -10.74 -3.20
N LYS A 163 20.90 -11.48 -4.11
CA LYS A 163 20.27 -10.92 -5.30
C LYS A 163 19.04 -10.10 -4.92
N HIS A 164 18.25 -10.56 -3.94
CA HIS A 164 17.14 -9.77 -3.41
C HIS A 164 17.64 -8.42 -2.90
N ARG A 165 18.69 -8.42 -2.07
CA ARG A 165 19.29 -7.18 -1.55
C ARG A 165 19.85 -6.29 -2.66
N ALA A 166 20.48 -6.88 -3.68
CA ALA A 166 21.00 -6.11 -4.82
C ALA A 166 19.90 -5.46 -5.66
N LEU A 167 18.72 -6.10 -5.74
CA LEU A 167 17.59 -5.61 -6.50
C LEU A 167 16.72 -4.62 -5.73
N THR A 168 16.55 -4.81 -4.42
CA THR A 168 15.55 -4.09 -3.62
C THR A 168 16.14 -3.17 -2.55
N GLY A 169 17.42 -3.32 -2.25
CA GLY A 169 18.08 -2.65 -1.12
C GLY A 169 17.80 -3.28 0.25
N HIS A 170 16.96 -4.33 0.31
CA HIS A 170 16.57 -5.04 1.54
C HIS A 170 16.86 -6.54 1.48
N THR A 171 17.05 -7.15 2.65
CA THR A 171 17.03 -8.62 2.79
C THR A 171 15.59 -9.14 2.72
N ASN A 172 15.43 -10.37 2.24
CA ASN A 172 14.19 -11.14 2.31
C ASN A 172 14.15 -12.01 3.56
#